data_92aee51e147784176615cbc3a4e26226
#
_entry.id   92aee51e147784176615cbc3a4e26226
#
_cell.length_a   1.000
_cell.length_b   1.000
_cell.length_c   1.000
_cell.angle_alpha   90.00
_cell.angle_beta   90.00
_cell.angle_gamma   90.00
#
_symmetry.space_group_name_H-M   'P 1'
#
loop_
_entity.id
_entity.type
_entity.pdbx_description
1 polymer ?
#
loop_
_entity_poly.entity_id
_entity_poly.type
_entity_poly.pdbx_seq_one_letter_code
_entity_poly.pdbx_strand_id
1 'polypeptide(L)'
;MSESKGLPTSARAVVIGAGIGGNCLVYHLAKLGWTDLVQIDKGPLPNPGGSTGHASNFIFPVDHNKEMTALTRDTNKQYEEMGVLTISGGIEVARTPERMEELRRRMASAASWGEPDCELIDPDRVVELVPYVNKDVILGGFYTPGVGIVDSLQAGTV
;
A
#
# COMPACT_ATOMS: atom_id res chain seq x y z
N MET A 1 -16.06 -33.83 11.39
CA MET A 1 -14.68 -34.29 11.07
C MET A 1 -14.52 -34.09 9.57
N SER A 2 -13.80 -33.05 9.15
CA SER A 2 -13.50 -32.82 7.74
C SER A 2 -12.46 -33.86 7.31
N GLU A 3 -12.81 -34.73 6.36
CA GLU A 3 -11.83 -35.58 5.73
C GLU A 3 -10.74 -34.71 5.09
N SER A 4 -9.51 -34.93 5.50
CA SER A 4 -8.36 -34.31 4.84
C SER A 4 -8.30 -34.87 3.41
N LYS A 5 -8.90 -34.15 2.46
CA LYS A 5 -8.62 -34.38 1.05
C LYS A 5 -7.12 -34.24 0.87
N GLY A 6 -6.44 -35.30 0.42
CA GLY A 6 -5.01 -35.27 0.13
C GLY A 6 -4.68 -34.10 -0.81
N LEU A 7 -3.42 -33.66 -0.79
CA LEU A 7 -2.96 -32.64 -1.72
C LEU A 7 -3.22 -33.08 -3.16
N PRO A 8 -3.66 -32.19 -4.07
CA PRO A 8 -3.85 -32.51 -5.46
C PRO A 8 -2.52 -32.96 -6.09
N THR A 9 -2.57 -33.93 -6.98
CA THR A 9 -1.39 -34.47 -7.69
C THR A 9 -0.99 -33.63 -8.91
N SER A 10 -1.86 -32.70 -9.34
CA SER A 10 -1.63 -31.78 -10.44
C SER A 10 -2.41 -30.50 -10.20
N ALA A 11 -1.96 -29.40 -10.78
CA ALA A 11 -2.65 -28.12 -10.81
C ALA A 11 -2.23 -27.34 -12.06
N ARG A 12 -3.08 -26.44 -12.52
CA ARG A 12 -2.76 -25.52 -13.62
C ARG A 12 -1.66 -24.54 -13.24
N ALA A 13 -1.69 -24.06 -11.97
CA ALA A 13 -0.61 -23.28 -11.41
C ALA A 13 -0.44 -23.58 -9.92
N VAL A 14 0.83 -23.57 -9.49
CA VAL A 14 1.21 -23.69 -8.08
C VAL A 14 1.89 -22.38 -7.67
N VAL A 15 1.35 -21.70 -6.68
CA VAL A 15 1.91 -20.48 -6.11
C VAL A 15 2.61 -20.82 -4.80
N ILE A 16 3.92 -20.55 -4.74
CA ILE A 16 4.73 -20.80 -3.55
C ILE A 16 4.89 -19.50 -2.78
N GLY A 17 4.31 -19.44 -1.59
CA GLY A 17 4.24 -18.29 -0.73
C GLY A 17 2.80 -17.77 -0.59
N ALA A 18 2.39 -17.51 0.65
CA ALA A 18 1.08 -16.95 1.00
C ALA A 18 1.21 -15.59 1.71
N GLY A 19 2.27 -14.85 1.39
CA GLY A 19 2.35 -13.42 1.68
C GLY A 19 1.49 -12.63 0.70
N ILE A 20 1.43 -11.32 0.85
CA ILE A 20 0.57 -10.44 0.04
C ILE A 20 0.76 -10.65 -1.48
N GLY A 21 2.00 -10.82 -1.94
CA GLY A 21 2.27 -11.07 -3.36
C GLY A 21 1.64 -12.36 -3.90
N GLY A 22 1.76 -13.46 -3.15
CA GLY A 22 1.16 -14.74 -3.52
C GLY A 22 -0.36 -14.71 -3.44
N ASN A 23 -0.92 -14.09 -2.41
CA ASN A 23 -2.36 -13.94 -2.23
C ASN A 23 -2.97 -13.08 -3.35
N CYS A 24 -2.35 -11.93 -3.67
CA CYS A 24 -2.79 -11.10 -4.79
C CYS A 24 -2.74 -11.86 -6.13
N LEU A 25 -1.67 -12.64 -6.37
CA LEU A 25 -1.56 -13.43 -7.58
C LEU A 25 -2.70 -14.46 -7.71
N VAL A 26 -2.96 -15.22 -6.65
CA VAL A 26 -4.05 -16.23 -6.63
C VAL A 26 -5.41 -15.53 -6.81
N TYR A 27 -5.65 -14.44 -6.10
CA TYR A 27 -6.88 -13.65 -6.21
C TYR A 27 -7.13 -13.19 -7.65
N HIS A 28 -6.14 -12.57 -8.29
CA HIS A 28 -6.29 -12.07 -9.66
C HIS A 28 -6.41 -13.18 -10.69
N LEU A 29 -5.68 -14.29 -10.52
CA LEU A 29 -5.86 -15.46 -11.39
C LEU A 29 -7.28 -16.03 -11.27
N ALA A 30 -7.81 -16.12 -10.06
CA ALA A 30 -9.19 -16.56 -9.83
C ALA A 30 -10.21 -15.60 -10.48
N LYS A 31 -10.01 -14.29 -10.37
CA LYS A 31 -10.84 -13.27 -11.08
C LYS A 31 -10.79 -13.43 -12.60
N LEU A 32 -9.67 -13.91 -13.15
CA LEU A 32 -9.51 -14.22 -14.57
C LEU A 32 -10.08 -15.59 -14.96
N GLY A 33 -10.76 -16.28 -14.03
CA GLY A 33 -11.42 -17.58 -14.28
C GLY A 33 -10.51 -18.80 -14.16
N TRP A 34 -9.34 -18.67 -13.53
CA TRP A 34 -8.50 -19.82 -13.24
C TRP A 34 -9.02 -20.54 -11.99
N THR A 35 -9.38 -21.81 -12.11
CA THR A 35 -10.01 -22.58 -11.02
C THR A 35 -9.13 -23.69 -10.46
N ASP A 36 -8.09 -24.09 -11.17
CA ASP A 36 -7.17 -25.17 -10.79
C ASP A 36 -5.85 -24.56 -10.28
N LEU A 37 -5.93 -23.94 -9.10
CA LEU A 37 -4.84 -23.23 -8.44
C LEU A 37 -4.51 -23.91 -7.11
N VAL A 38 -3.24 -24.06 -6.82
CA VAL A 38 -2.72 -24.50 -5.53
C VAL A 38 -1.79 -23.44 -4.98
N GLN A 39 -2.03 -23.01 -3.75
CA GLN A 39 -1.10 -22.14 -3.02
C GLN A 39 -0.54 -22.88 -1.83
N ILE A 40 0.78 -22.79 -1.65
CA ILE A 40 1.48 -23.44 -0.54
C ILE A 40 2.38 -22.45 0.18
N ASP A 41 2.49 -22.59 1.49
CA ASP A 41 3.45 -21.87 2.32
C ASP A 41 4.03 -22.78 3.39
N LYS A 42 5.21 -22.43 3.89
CA LYS A 42 5.88 -23.15 5.00
C LYS A 42 5.33 -22.78 6.38
N GLY A 43 4.70 -21.63 6.50
CA GLY A 43 4.18 -21.09 7.76
C GLY A 43 2.68 -21.33 7.94
N PRO A 44 2.15 -21.01 9.14
CA PRO A 44 0.72 -21.07 9.38
C PRO A 44 -0.02 -20.00 8.58
N LEU A 45 -1.21 -20.33 8.07
CA LEU A 45 -2.10 -19.38 7.43
C LEU A 45 -3.09 -18.82 8.46
N PRO A 46 -3.48 -17.55 8.38
CA PRO A 46 -3.25 -16.55 7.31
C PRO A 46 -1.93 -15.76 7.45
N ASN A 47 -1.17 -15.95 8.49
CA ASN A 47 0.09 -15.21 8.72
C ASN A 47 1.29 -16.16 8.69
N PRO A 48 1.90 -16.38 7.52
CA PRO A 48 3.01 -17.32 7.37
C PRO A 48 4.35 -16.81 7.91
N GLY A 49 4.39 -15.64 8.56
CA GLY A 49 5.62 -15.09 9.17
C GLY A 49 6.57 -14.41 8.18
N GLY A 50 6.08 -13.95 7.04
CA GLY A 50 6.85 -13.22 6.05
C GLY A 50 6.80 -11.70 6.25
N SER A 51 7.31 -10.94 5.25
CA SER A 51 7.35 -9.48 5.28
C SER A 51 5.97 -8.82 5.39
N THR A 52 4.91 -9.48 4.94
CA THR A 52 3.54 -8.96 4.97
C THR A 52 3.11 -8.56 6.38
N GLY A 53 3.33 -9.43 7.38
CA GLY A 53 2.97 -9.15 8.77
C GLY A 53 3.86 -8.11 9.48
N HIS A 54 4.94 -7.67 8.85
CA HIS A 54 5.89 -6.70 9.37
C HIS A 54 5.96 -5.41 8.55
N ALA A 55 5.11 -5.28 7.54
CA ALA A 55 5.04 -4.08 6.71
C ALA A 55 4.54 -2.87 7.53
N SER A 56 4.98 -1.66 7.16
CA SER A 56 4.47 -0.41 7.75
C SER A 56 3.00 -0.15 7.40
N ASN A 57 2.48 -0.87 6.42
CA ASN A 57 1.10 -0.81 5.94
C ASN A 57 0.67 0.55 5.37
N PHE A 58 1.61 1.44 5.13
CA PHE A 58 1.38 2.80 4.67
C PHE A 58 1.41 2.84 3.15
N ILE A 59 0.36 3.34 2.53
CA ILE A 59 0.23 3.40 1.07
C ILE A 59 0.05 4.84 0.64
N PHE A 60 1.05 5.36 -0.08
CA PHE A 60 0.97 6.67 -0.71
C PHE A 60 0.44 6.54 -2.13
N PRO A 61 -0.62 7.28 -2.52
CA PRO A 61 -1.11 7.28 -3.89
C PRO A 61 -0.12 7.90 -4.88
N VAL A 62 0.77 8.77 -4.42
CA VAL A 62 1.79 9.42 -5.26
C VAL A 62 3.14 8.77 -5.04
N ASP A 63 3.69 8.16 -6.08
CA ASP A 63 5.02 7.55 -6.09
C ASP A 63 6.02 8.41 -6.91
N HIS A 64 7.22 7.87 -7.16
CA HIS A 64 8.30 8.57 -7.85
C HIS A 64 8.11 8.67 -9.37
N ASN A 65 7.19 7.91 -9.95
CA ASN A 65 6.87 7.94 -11.38
C ASN A 65 5.38 7.70 -11.64
N LYS A 66 4.95 8.02 -12.85
CA LYS A 66 3.55 7.96 -13.27
C LYS A 66 2.98 6.55 -13.21
N GLU A 67 3.76 5.57 -13.63
CA GLU A 67 3.33 4.17 -13.72
C GLU A 67 3.06 3.60 -12.33
N MET A 68 3.98 3.83 -11.39
CA MET A 68 3.80 3.39 -10.00
C MET A 68 2.63 4.13 -9.33
N THR A 69 2.47 5.43 -9.58
CA THR A 69 1.31 6.19 -9.10
C THR A 69 -0.01 5.59 -9.61
N ALA A 70 -0.06 5.20 -10.89
CA ALA A 70 -1.24 4.56 -11.45
C ALA A 70 -1.53 3.18 -10.81
N LEU A 71 -0.50 2.36 -10.59
CA LEU A 71 -0.62 1.06 -9.92
C LEU A 71 -1.06 1.21 -8.46
N THR A 72 -0.47 2.16 -7.73
CA THR A 72 -0.83 2.39 -6.32
C THR A 72 -2.26 2.89 -6.19
N ARG A 73 -2.71 3.76 -7.09
CA ARG A 73 -4.09 4.23 -7.11
C ARG A 73 -5.09 3.10 -7.37
N ASP A 74 -4.78 2.19 -8.30
CA ASP A 74 -5.60 1.01 -8.54
C ASP A 74 -5.62 0.08 -7.31
N THR A 75 -4.47 -0.10 -6.67
CA THR A 75 -4.34 -0.87 -5.42
C THR A 75 -5.18 -0.27 -4.30
N ASN A 76 -5.12 1.06 -4.08
CA ASN A 76 -5.90 1.75 -3.07
C ASN A 76 -7.41 1.54 -3.29
N LYS A 77 -7.88 1.68 -4.53
CA LYS A 77 -9.27 1.43 -4.88
C LYS A 77 -9.69 -0.01 -4.53
N GLN A 78 -8.86 -1.00 -4.85
CA GLN A 78 -9.17 -2.40 -4.52
C GLN A 78 -9.23 -2.63 -3.01
N TYR A 79 -8.30 -2.07 -2.23
CA TYR A 79 -8.30 -2.19 -0.78
C TYR A 79 -9.46 -1.44 -0.11
N GLU A 80 -9.88 -0.32 -0.69
CA GLU A 80 -11.09 0.40 -0.26
C GLU A 80 -12.34 -0.44 -0.51
N GLU A 81 -12.49 -1.03 -1.71
CA GLU A 81 -13.59 -1.95 -2.05
C GLU A 81 -13.63 -3.19 -1.15
N MET A 82 -12.47 -3.68 -0.72
CA MET A 82 -12.34 -4.79 0.24
C MET A 82 -12.60 -4.37 1.70
N GLY A 83 -12.66 -3.07 1.99
CA GLY A 83 -12.85 -2.56 3.36
C GLY A 83 -11.65 -2.70 4.28
N VAL A 84 -10.44 -2.86 3.72
CA VAL A 84 -9.19 -3.05 4.49
C VAL A 84 -8.29 -1.82 4.51
N LEU A 85 -8.67 -0.74 3.81
CA LEU A 85 -7.95 0.53 3.75
C LEU A 85 -8.61 1.57 4.66
N THR A 86 -7.82 2.22 5.48
CA THR A 86 -8.23 3.40 6.26
C THR A 86 -7.48 4.61 5.75
N ILE A 87 -8.20 5.60 5.21
CA ILE A 87 -7.59 6.86 4.77
C ILE A 87 -7.23 7.71 6.00
N SER A 88 -5.96 8.02 6.13
CA SER A 88 -5.40 8.79 7.25
C SER A 88 -4.79 10.13 6.83
N GLY A 89 -4.54 10.31 5.55
CA GLY A 89 -3.61 11.32 5.06
C GLY A 89 -2.16 10.97 5.37
N GLY A 90 -1.23 11.65 4.71
CA GLY A 90 0.19 11.45 4.93
C GLY A 90 1.00 12.71 4.65
N ILE A 91 2.08 12.90 5.39
CA ILE A 91 2.96 14.06 5.26
C ILE A 91 4.40 13.60 5.13
N GLU A 92 5.06 14.06 4.08
CA GLU A 92 6.52 13.96 3.95
C GLU A 92 7.13 15.31 4.31
N VAL A 93 7.97 15.38 5.34
CA VAL A 93 8.58 16.64 5.79
C VAL A 93 9.93 16.90 5.11
N ALA A 94 10.22 18.17 4.85
CA ALA A 94 11.50 18.65 4.35
C ALA A 94 12.28 19.35 5.47
N ARG A 95 13.54 18.93 5.67
CA ARG A 95 14.48 19.57 6.61
C ARG A 95 15.56 20.39 5.91
N THR A 96 15.68 20.25 4.60
CA THR A 96 16.66 20.99 3.79
C THR A 96 15.99 21.65 2.60
N PRO A 97 16.57 22.73 2.03
CA PRO A 97 16.05 23.39 0.84
C PRO A 97 15.96 22.44 -0.36
N GLU A 98 16.93 21.52 -0.52
CA GLU A 98 16.95 20.54 -1.62
C GLU A 98 15.77 19.59 -1.51
N ARG A 99 15.46 19.12 -0.28
CA ARG A 99 14.29 18.27 -0.05
C ARG A 99 13.00 19.02 -0.34
N MET A 100 12.92 20.29 0.06
CA MET A 100 11.74 21.11 -0.21
C MET A 100 11.52 21.34 -1.71
N GLU A 101 12.60 21.50 -2.47
CA GLU A 101 12.53 21.61 -3.93
C GLU A 101 12.10 20.29 -4.59
N GLU A 102 12.54 19.15 -4.08
CA GLU A 102 12.05 17.85 -4.51
C GLU A 102 10.54 17.69 -4.26
N LEU A 103 10.06 18.09 -3.08
CA LEU A 103 8.62 18.03 -2.76
C LEU A 103 7.79 18.94 -3.68
N ARG A 104 8.30 20.11 -4.08
CA ARG A 104 7.64 20.97 -5.09
C ARG A 104 7.51 20.26 -6.43
N ARG A 105 8.59 19.61 -6.89
CA ARG A 105 8.54 18.82 -8.15
C ARG A 105 7.58 17.65 -8.04
N ARG A 106 7.55 16.95 -6.92
CA ARG A 106 6.59 15.85 -6.69
C ARG A 106 5.15 16.34 -6.71
N MET A 107 4.84 17.46 -6.09
CA MET A 107 3.51 18.08 -6.15
C MET A 107 3.09 18.38 -7.59
N ALA A 108 3.96 19.01 -8.38
CA ALA A 108 3.68 19.29 -9.79
C ALA A 108 3.48 18.01 -10.61
N SER A 109 4.29 16.98 -10.35
CA SER A 109 4.17 15.67 -10.97
C SER A 109 2.85 14.99 -10.58
N ALA A 110 2.51 14.98 -9.29
CA ALA A 110 1.27 14.40 -8.78
C ALA A 110 0.04 15.01 -9.48
N ALA A 111 -0.03 16.33 -9.57
CA ALA A 111 -1.11 17.03 -10.28
C ALA A 111 -1.19 16.61 -11.76
N SER A 112 -0.03 16.47 -12.44
CA SER A 112 0.01 16.02 -13.84
C SER A 112 -0.38 14.56 -14.05
N TRP A 113 -0.31 13.73 -13.00
CA TRP A 113 -0.64 12.29 -13.02
C TRP A 113 -2.05 11.98 -12.51
N GLY A 114 -2.81 13.02 -12.15
CA GLY A 114 -4.20 12.90 -11.73
C GLY A 114 -4.42 12.87 -10.22
N GLU A 115 -3.44 13.35 -9.44
CA GLU A 115 -3.50 13.54 -7.98
C GLU A 115 -3.42 15.06 -7.64
N PRO A 116 -4.45 15.87 -7.96
CA PRO A 116 -4.40 17.32 -7.83
C PRO A 116 -4.51 17.81 -6.38
N ASP A 117 -5.01 16.99 -5.46
CA ASP A 117 -5.32 17.39 -4.09
C ASP A 117 -4.10 17.36 -3.15
N CYS A 118 -2.93 17.01 -3.69
CA CYS A 118 -1.67 17.10 -2.95
C CYS A 118 -1.23 18.56 -2.79
N GLU A 119 -0.73 18.93 -1.63
CA GLU A 119 -0.33 20.30 -1.34
C GLU A 119 1.00 20.39 -0.58
N LEU A 120 1.70 21.51 -0.76
CA LEU A 120 2.80 21.88 0.11
C LEU A 120 2.26 22.68 1.28
N ILE A 121 2.63 22.27 2.48
CA ILE A 121 2.20 22.88 3.73
C ILE A 121 3.39 23.44 4.50
N ASP A 122 3.17 24.52 5.22
CA ASP A 122 4.16 25.13 6.09
C ASP A 122 4.35 24.35 7.42
N PRO A 123 5.39 24.67 8.22
CA PRO A 123 5.64 23.98 9.48
C PRO A 123 4.50 24.08 10.50
N ASP A 124 3.77 25.19 10.52
CA ASP A 124 2.66 25.38 11.46
C ASP A 124 1.49 24.45 11.10
N ARG A 125 1.19 24.33 9.81
CA ARG A 125 0.18 23.37 9.32
C ARG A 125 0.60 21.92 9.55
N VAL A 126 1.89 21.59 9.43
CA VAL A 126 2.39 20.25 9.78
C VAL A 126 2.09 19.92 11.24
N VAL A 127 2.36 20.85 12.15
CA VAL A 127 2.13 20.66 13.61
C VAL A 127 0.63 20.60 13.95
N GLU A 128 -0.22 21.35 13.26
CA GLU A 128 -1.67 21.20 13.42
C GLU A 128 -2.16 19.79 13.11
N LEU A 129 -1.63 19.17 12.05
CA LEU A 129 -1.99 17.82 11.63
C LEU A 129 -1.30 16.73 12.47
N VAL A 130 -0.05 16.97 12.86
CA VAL A 130 0.80 16.04 13.62
C VAL A 130 1.51 16.78 14.77
N PRO A 131 0.87 16.90 15.93
CA PRO A 131 1.37 17.73 17.06
C PRO A 131 2.71 17.29 17.66
N TYR A 132 3.20 16.13 17.30
CA TYR A 132 4.47 15.56 17.78
C TYR A 132 5.69 16.02 16.98
N VAL A 133 5.50 16.69 15.84
CA VAL A 133 6.58 17.18 15.00
C VAL A 133 7.15 18.47 15.58
N ASN A 134 8.48 18.54 15.69
CA ASN A 134 9.15 19.80 16.03
C ASN A 134 9.24 20.69 14.78
N LYS A 135 8.49 21.78 14.75
CA LYS A 135 8.45 22.71 13.61
C LYS A 135 9.75 23.46 13.37
N ASP A 136 10.59 23.62 14.39
CA ASP A 136 11.83 24.42 14.28
C ASP A 136 12.91 23.71 13.45
N VAL A 137 12.72 22.41 13.17
CA VAL A 137 13.70 21.59 12.41
C VAL A 137 13.22 21.22 11.01
N ILE A 138 12.07 21.73 10.57
CA ILE A 138 11.51 21.48 9.24
C ILE A 138 11.25 22.78 8.48
N LEU A 139 11.25 22.71 7.17
CA LEU A 139 10.95 23.82 6.26
C LEU A 139 9.50 23.77 5.74
N GLY A 140 8.82 22.67 5.94
CA GLY A 140 7.47 22.40 5.47
C GLY A 140 7.28 20.93 5.15
N GLY A 141 6.16 20.59 4.51
CA GLY A 141 5.83 19.23 4.13
C GLY A 141 5.06 19.15 2.82
N PHE A 142 4.99 17.95 2.29
CA PHE A 142 4.12 17.54 1.20
C PHE A 142 3.00 16.70 1.78
N TYR A 143 1.81 17.26 1.80
CA TYR A 143 0.61 16.59 2.30
C TYR A 143 -0.14 15.89 1.17
N THR A 144 -0.46 14.64 1.38
CA THR A 144 -1.21 13.80 0.46
C THR A 144 -2.45 13.27 1.18
N PRO A 145 -3.64 13.82 0.94
CA PRO A 145 -4.86 13.46 1.67
C PRO A 145 -5.29 12.00 1.43
N GLY A 146 -5.01 11.45 0.25
CA GLY A 146 -5.37 10.08 -0.13
C GLY A 146 -4.46 8.99 0.41
N VAL A 147 -3.49 9.31 1.27
CA VAL A 147 -2.67 8.28 1.92
C VAL A 147 -3.51 7.46 2.88
N GLY A 148 -3.32 6.14 2.84
CA GLY A 148 -4.02 5.23 3.72
C GLY A 148 -3.10 4.24 4.44
N ILE A 149 -3.69 3.59 5.43
CA ILE A 149 -3.10 2.46 6.16
C ILE A 149 -3.95 1.24 5.84
N VAL A 150 -3.30 0.16 5.41
CA VAL A 150 -3.98 -1.11 5.14
C VAL A 150 -3.73 -2.11 6.26
N ASP A 151 -4.75 -2.85 6.67
CA ASP A 151 -4.55 -4.03 7.50
C ASP A 151 -4.02 -5.16 6.61
N SER A 152 -2.71 -5.39 6.64
CA SER A 152 -2.03 -6.34 5.76
C SER A 152 -2.42 -7.79 6.04
N LEU A 153 -2.76 -8.14 7.27
CA LEU A 153 -3.21 -9.49 7.61
C LEU A 153 -4.62 -9.71 7.10
N GLN A 154 -5.49 -8.74 7.28
CA GLN A 154 -6.85 -8.79 6.76
C GLN A 154 -6.85 -8.79 5.22
N ALA A 155 -6.05 -7.93 4.57
CA ALA A 155 -5.92 -7.90 3.12
C ALA A 155 -5.40 -9.22 2.51
N GLY A 156 -4.68 -10.01 3.30
CA GLY A 156 -4.22 -11.34 2.87
C GLY A 156 -5.26 -12.45 3.02
N THR A 157 -6.43 -12.17 3.61
CA THR A 157 -7.45 -13.19 3.96
C THR A 157 -8.84 -12.93 3.37
N VAL A 158 -9.05 -11.78 2.78
CA VAL A 158 -10.35 -11.35 2.17
C VAL A 158 -10.56 -11.95 0.80
#